data_d270bddc223f0694f2a299f6684b301d
#
_entry.id   d270bddc223f0694f2a299f6684b301d
#
_cell.length_a   1.000
_cell.length_b   1.000
_cell.length_c   1.000
_cell.angle_alpha   90.00
_cell.angle_beta   90.00
_cell.angle_gamma   90.00
#
_symmetry.space_group_name_H-M   'P 1'
#
loop_
_entity.id
_entity.type
_entity.pdbx_description
1 polymer ?
#
loop_
_entity_poly.entity_id
_entity_poly.type
_entity_poly.pdbx_seq_one_letter_code
_entity_poly.pdbx_strand_id
1 'polypeptide(L)'
;RQRQMCIRDSRNSVQKWRGEYDFSNEVKAAMDTCLACKACASQCPIKIDVPSFRAKFFHFYHSRYLRPAKDHLVANLEVAAPYMAKQPALFNYFTKLKVTQSVVEKTLGMTDLPLLSEPNLQQQLVEIGYQGKKLEELEGLSATEKANMLFIVQDPYTSYYDAKVVRDFVALTQKLGVEPIILPFKPNGKAMHIKGFLALFSKTAKTQAEFLNRIAKLNVPLVGVDPAIVLSYRDEYKEALGDSRGDFHVLTAHEWLTNQLDSNTLQSAVKNIAKSDRTFEWYLFPHCAESTFMPNSPKEWQYIFAQFGQTLNVEKVGCCGMAGVFGHEVQNQTMSKDIYDVSWGKKLQGKDPNHCLATGYSCRSQVKRYEKAILKHPVQALLEVLNN
;
A
#
# COMPACT_ATOMS: atom_id res chain seq x y z
N ARG A 1 -14.61 26.49 4.28
CA ARG A 1 -14.58 25.54 5.42
C ARG A 1 -13.20 25.48 6.09
N GLN A 2 -12.08 25.52 5.37
CA GLN A 2 -10.73 25.62 5.96
C GLN A 2 -10.58 26.90 6.83
N ARG A 3 -11.05 28.05 6.35
CA ARG A 3 -11.11 29.30 7.16
C ARG A 3 -11.98 29.15 8.40
N GLN A 4 -13.09 28.43 8.33
CA GLN A 4 -13.98 28.20 9.48
C GLN A 4 -13.35 27.29 10.56
N MET A 5 -12.46 26.34 10.17
CA MET A 5 -11.74 25.52 11.15
C MET A 5 -10.58 26.26 11.79
N CYS A 6 -9.81 27.04 11.03
CA CYS A 6 -8.77 27.91 11.63
C CYS A 6 -9.38 28.95 12.59
N ILE A 7 -10.54 29.51 12.27
CA ILE A 7 -11.28 30.44 13.13
C ILE A 7 -11.84 29.71 14.37
N ARG A 8 -12.35 28.48 14.22
CA ARG A 8 -12.79 27.63 15.34
C ARG A 8 -11.62 27.30 16.28
N ASP A 9 -10.46 26.91 15.72
CA ASP A 9 -9.27 26.57 16.53
C ASP A 9 -8.73 27.76 17.31
N SER A 10 -8.72 28.95 16.70
CA SER A 10 -8.34 30.19 17.39
C SER A 10 -9.35 30.53 18.48
N ARG A 11 -10.64 30.40 18.21
CA ARG A 11 -11.73 30.59 19.15
C ARG A 11 -11.66 29.58 20.30
N ASN A 12 -11.44 28.31 20.01
CA ASN A 12 -11.31 27.24 21.00
C ASN A 12 -10.10 27.47 21.93
N SER A 13 -9.00 28.02 21.44
CA SER A 13 -7.84 28.34 22.26
C SER A 13 -8.15 29.44 23.28
N VAL A 14 -8.87 30.49 22.87
CA VAL A 14 -9.32 31.59 23.76
C VAL A 14 -10.39 31.06 24.71
N GLN A 15 -11.33 30.25 24.25
CA GLN A 15 -12.39 29.65 25.07
C GLN A 15 -11.82 28.70 26.13
N LYS A 16 -10.84 27.87 25.79
CA LYS A 16 -10.15 26.99 26.75
C LYS A 16 -9.39 27.78 27.81
N TRP A 17 -8.72 28.86 27.40
CA TRP A 17 -8.04 29.75 28.32
C TRP A 17 -9.03 30.46 29.30
N ARG A 18 -10.28 30.69 28.84
CA ARG A 18 -11.39 31.21 29.62
C ARG A 18 -12.20 30.16 30.37
N GLY A 19 -11.86 28.85 30.26
CA GLY A 19 -12.64 27.74 30.81
C GLY A 19 -13.95 27.44 30.06
N GLU A 20 -14.09 27.95 28.83
CA GLU A 20 -15.23 27.71 27.97
C GLU A 20 -15.12 26.37 27.22
N TYR A 21 -16.23 25.90 26.61
CA TYR A 21 -16.32 24.63 25.91
C TYR A 21 -15.37 24.53 24.70
N ASP A 22 -14.64 23.41 24.58
CA ASP A 22 -13.68 23.11 23.51
C ASP A 22 -14.24 22.10 22.49
N PHE A 23 -14.55 22.56 21.29
CA PHE A 23 -15.04 21.74 20.17
C PHE A 23 -13.98 20.82 19.53
N SER A 24 -12.71 20.88 19.93
CA SER A 24 -11.64 20.07 19.34
C SER A 24 -11.88 18.57 19.49
N ASN A 25 -12.49 18.13 20.58
CA ASN A 25 -12.79 16.72 20.83
C ASN A 25 -13.92 16.19 19.93
N GLU A 26 -14.94 16.99 19.61
CA GLU A 26 -15.98 16.62 18.66
C GLU A 26 -15.44 16.50 17.25
N VAL A 27 -14.63 17.45 16.84
CA VAL A 27 -13.96 17.40 15.53
C VAL A 27 -13.04 16.17 15.45
N LYS A 28 -12.32 15.86 16.55
CA LYS A 28 -11.49 14.66 16.63
C LYS A 28 -12.32 13.39 16.45
N ALA A 29 -13.42 13.27 17.16
CA ALA A 29 -14.29 12.11 17.02
C ALA A 29 -14.80 11.92 15.58
N ALA A 30 -15.18 13.00 14.90
CA ALA A 30 -15.56 12.97 13.50
C ALA A 30 -14.40 12.59 12.57
N MET A 31 -13.18 13.07 12.85
CA MET A 31 -11.99 12.75 12.05
C MET A 31 -11.49 11.31 12.31
N ASP A 32 -11.70 10.76 13.49
CA ASP A 32 -11.34 9.37 13.80
C ASP A 32 -12.13 8.35 12.96
N THR A 33 -13.33 8.69 12.51
CA THR A 33 -14.15 7.83 11.64
C THR A 33 -13.75 7.90 10.16
N CYS A 34 -12.90 8.85 9.77
CA CYS A 34 -12.46 9.00 8.38
C CYS A 34 -11.49 7.88 7.98
N LEU A 35 -11.82 7.14 6.93
CA LEU A 35 -11.03 6.02 6.40
C LEU A 35 -9.78 6.45 5.61
N ALA A 36 -9.53 7.73 5.44
CA ALA A 36 -8.43 8.28 4.64
C ALA A 36 -8.34 7.70 3.20
N CYS A 37 -9.45 7.28 2.63
CA CYS A 37 -9.54 6.67 1.29
C CYS A 37 -9.49 7.68 0.13
N LYS A 38 -9.54 8.98 0.42
CA LYS A 38 -9.53 10.10 -0.53
C LYS A 38 -10.66 10.09 -1.59
N ALA A 39 -11.66 9.21 -1.49
CA ALA A 39 -12.80 9.19 -2.40
C ALA A 39 -13.57 10.55 -2.43
N CYS A 40 -13.56 11.28 -1.32
CA CYS A 40 -14.13 12.62 -1.26
C CYS A 40 -13.42 13.61 -2.21
N ALA A 41 -12.11 13.46 -2.44
CA ALA A 41 -11.35 14.33 -3.34
C ALA A 41 -11.69 14.08 -4.82
N SER A 42 -12.06 12.85 -5.19
CA SER A 42 -12.42 12.49 -6.56
C SER A 42 -13.91 12.70 -6.86
N GLN A 43 -14.79 12.44 -5.89
CA GLN A 43 -16.25 12.51 -6.07
C GLN A 43 -16.84 13.89 -5.78
N CYS A 44 -16.16 14.72 -5.01
CA CYS A 44 -16.62 16.05 -4.67
C CYS A 44 -16.33 17.03 -5.82
N PRO A 45 -17.34 17.77 -6.35
CA PRO A 45 -17.13 18.75 -7.43
C PRO A 45 -16.06 19.81 -7.12
N ILE A 46 -15.90 20.16 -5.84
CA ILE A 46 -14.91 21.14 -5.36
C ILE A 46 -13.64 20.47 -4.82
N LYS A 47 -13.46 19.16 -5.05
CA LYS A 47 -12.26 18.36 -4.75
C LYS A 47 -11.71 18.54 -3.31
N ILE A 48 -12.60 18.47 -2.30
CA ILE A 48 -12.18 18.59 -0.90
C ILE A 48 -11.43 17.32 -0.49
N ASP A 49 -10.15 17.45 -0.15
CA ASP A 49 -9.33 16.38 0.41
C ASP A 49 -9.46 16.33 1.95
N VAL A 50 -10.48 15.59 2.43
CA VAL A 50 -10.70 15.39 3.87
C VAL A 50 -9.54 14.66 4.55
N PRO A 51 -8.91 13.62 3.96
CA PRO A 51 -7.73 12.96 4.53
C PRO A 51 -6.54 13.89 4.81
N SER A 52 -6.14 14.74 3.87
CA SER A 52 -5.06 15.71 4.10
C SER A 52 -5.43 16.71 5.19
N PHE A 53 -6.70 17.13 5.20
CA PHE A 53 -7.23 17.97 6.24
C PHE A 53 -7.21 17.28 7.63
N ARG A 54 -7.61 16.00 7.70
CA ARG A 54 -7.52 15.16 8.90
C ARG A 54 -6.08 15.07 9.43
N ALA A 55 -5.10 14.84 8.55
CA ALA A 55 -3.70 14.77 8.94
C ALA A 55 -3.21 16.08 9.56
N LYS A 56 -3.56 17.22 8.95
CA LYS A 56 -3.27 18.56 9.49
C LYS A 56 -3.99 18.80 10.83
N PHE A 57 -5.25 18.41 10.93
CA PHE A 57 -5.99 18.52 12.20
C PHE A 57 -5.31 17.72 13.31
N PHE A 58 -4.94 16.46 13.08
CA PHE A 58 -4.24 15.65 14.09
C PHE A 58 -2.88 16.23 14.46
N HIS A 59 -2.14 16.79 13.51
CA HIS A 59 -0.89 17.47 13.80
C HIS A 59 -1.11 18.61 14.84
N PHE A 60 -2.09 19.50 14.60
CA PHE A 60 -2.40 20.59 15.50
C PHE A 60 -3.09 20.14 16.79
N TYR A 61 -3.98 19.16 16.73
CA TYR A 61 -4.64 18.62 17.91
C TYR A 61 -3.61 18.08 18.91
N HIS A 62 -2.65 17.29 18.43
CA HIS A 62 -1.62 16.70 19.29
C HIS A 62 -0.45 17.64 19.62
N SER A 63 -0.45 18.88 19.17
CA SER A 63 0.39 19.93 19.75
C SER A 63 -0.15 20.43 21.10
N ARG A 64 -1.42 20.17 21.39
CA ARG A 64 -2.11 20.58 22.63
C ARG A 64 -2.47 19.41 23.54
N TYR A 65 -2.81 18.27 22.96
CA TYR A 65 -3.28 17.08 23.67
C TYR A 65 -2.29 15.93 23.53
N LEU A 66 -2.18 15.12 24.58
CA LEU A 66 -1.32 13.95 24.56
C LEU A 66 -1.71 13.02 23.43
N ARG A 67 -0.71 12.55 22.71
CA ARG A 67 -0.87 11.59 21.62
C ARG A 67 -0.93 10.18 22.18
N PRO A 68 -1.88 9.34 21.75
CA PRO A 68 -1.96 7.94 22.18
C PRO A 68 -0.70 7.16 21.81
N ALA A 69 -0.26 6.26 22.70
CA ALA A 69 0.91 5.41 22.46
C ALA A 69 0.79 4.57 21.17
N LYS A 70 -0.42 4.13 20.83
CA LYS A 70 -0.70 3.42 19.57
C LYS A 70 -0.30 4.22 18.32
N ASP A 71 -0.47 5.55 18.33
CA ASP A 71 -0.11 6.38 17.18
C ASP A 71 1.40 6.42 16.96
N HIS A 72 2.19 6.43 18.05
CA HIS A 72 3.64 6.31 17.97
C HIS A 72 4.07 4.93 17.46
N LEU A 73 3.41 3.85 17.91
CA LEU A 73 3.67 2.49 17.41
C LEU A 73 3.44 2.44 15.89
N VAL A 74 2.28 2.92 15.44
CA VAL A 74 1.90 2.90 14.02
C VAL A 74 2.84 3.76 13.17
N ALA A 75 3.19 4.96 13.62
CA ALA A 75 4.09 5.85 12.90
C ALA A 75 5.51 5.28 12.73
N ASN A 76 5.97 4.48 13.69
CA ASN A 76 7.31 3.88 13.66
C ASN A 76 7.33 2.43 13.12
N LEU A 77 6.19 1.88 12.70
CA LEU A 77 6.09 0.52 12.20
C LEU A 77 7.04 0.26 11.02
N GLU A 78 7.11 1.21 10.07
CA GLU A 78 7.99 1.10 8.90
C GLU A 78 9.47 1.07 9.27
N VAL A 79 9.86 1.73 10.35
CA VAL A 79 11.24 1.73 10.85
C VAL A 79 11.56 0.44 11.60
N ALA A 80 10.58 -0.10 12.34
CA ALA A 80 10.75 -1.31 13.14
C ALA A 80 10.68 -2.60 12.30
N ALA A 81 9.84 -2.63 11.25
CA ALA A 81 9.57 -3.82 10.44
C ALA A 81 10.84 -4.50 9.87
N PRO A 82 11.86 -3.79 9.33
CA PRO A 82 13.08 -4.43 8.85
C PRO A 82 13.86 -5.20 9.94
N TYR A 83 13.83 -4.68 11.15
CA TYR A 83 14.53 -5.34 12.29
C TYR A 83 13.75 -6.56 12.77
N MET A 84 12.42 -6.44 12.89
CA MET A 84 11.54 -7.53 13.27
C MET A 84 11.59 -8.68 12.24
N ALA A 85 11.65 -8.34 10.95
CA ALA A 85 11.70 -9.31 9.86
C ALA A 85 13.01 -10.11 9.77
N LYS A 86 14.05 -9.77 10.52
CA LYS A 86 15.25 -10.61 10.64
C LYS A 86 14.99 -11.91 11.40
N GLN A 87 14.03 -11.89 12.33
CA GLN A 87 13.62 -13.04 13.14
C GLN A 87 12.10 -13.17 13.19
N PRO A 88 11.44 -13.42 12.04
CA PRO A 88 9.98 -13.37 11.94
C PRO A 88 9.31 -14.41 12.83
N ALA A 89 9.87 -15.62 12.97
CA ALA A 89 9.34 -16.68 13.80
C ALA A 89 9.19 -16.24 15.27
N LEU A 90 10.21 -15.56 15.83
CA LEU A 90 10.19 -15.07 17.19
C LEU A 90 9.09 -14.01 17.41
N PHE A 91 9.03 -13.00 16.53
CA PHE A 91 8.03 -11.94 16.61
C PHE A 91 6.62 -12.48 16.38
N ASN A 92 6.43 -13.38 15.43
CA ASN A 92 5.15 -14.04 15.18
C ASN A 92 4.69 -14.89 16.36
N TYR A 93 5.62 -15.60 17.01
CA TYR A 93 5.30 -16.35 18.23
C TYR A 93 4.70 -15.43 19.31
N PHE A 94 5.38 -14.34 19.65
CA PHE A 94 4.87 -13.39 20.64
C PHE A 94 3.54 -12.75 20.20
N THR A 95 3.39 -12.37 18.93
CA THR A 95 2.16 -11.78 18.39
C THR A 95 0.96 -12.74 18.50
N LYS A 96 1.19 -14.07 18.40
CA LYS A 96 0.14 -15.09 18.51
C LYS A 96 -0.23 -15.43 19.96
N LEU A 97 0.58 -15.07 20.96
CA LEU A 97 0.28 -15.36 22.35
C LEU A 97 -0.97 -14.60 22.81
N LYS A 98 -1.96 -15.30 23.35
CA LYS A 98 -3.20 -14.70 23.89
C LYS A 98 -2.94 -13.62 24.95
N VAL A 99 -1.90 -13.82 25.78
CA VAL A 99 -1.49 -12.84 26.79
C VAL A 99 -1.03 -11.54 26.11
N THR A 100 -0.16 -11.62 25.09
CA THR A 100 0.31 -10.46 24.34
C THR A 100 -0.86 -9.75 23.65
N GLN A 101 -1.75 -10.51 23.00
CA GLN A 101 -2.96 -9.93 22.36
C GLN A 101 -3.84 -9.18 23.37
N SER A 102 -4.11 -9.79 24.53
CA SER A 102 -4.92 -9.14 25.58
C SER A 102 -4.24 -7.90 26.16
N VAL A 103 -2.92 -7.89 26.30
CA VAL A 103 -2.17 -6.72 26.75
C VAL A 103 -2.26 -5.61 25.69
N VAL A 104 -2.00 -5.92 24.42
CA VAL A 104 -2.05 -4.96 23.31
C VAL A 104 -3.47 -4.37 23.17
N GLU A 105 -4.50 -5.20 23.28
CA GLU A 105 -5.89 -4.73 23.24
C GLU A 105 -6.22 -3.76 24.38
N LYS A 106 -5.84 -4.11 25.61
CA LYS A 106 -6.16 -3.30 26.79
C LYS A 106 -5.32 -2.02 26.89
N THR A 107 -4.06 -2.06 26.51
CA THR A 107 -3.13 -0.92 26.68
C THR A 107 -3.05 -0.02 25.46
N LEU A 108 -3.09 -0.60 24.26
CA LEU A 108 -2.96 0.14 22.99
C LEU A 108 -4.28 0.25 22.22
N GLY A 109 -5.32 -0.50 22.61
CA GLY A 109 -6.58 -0.55 21.88
C GLY A 109 -6.42 -1.08 20.44
N MET A 110 -5.46 -2.01 20.23
CA MET A 110 -5.17 -2.60 18.92
C MET A 110 -5.43 -4.12 18.98
N THR A 111 -5.94 -4.67 17.90
CA THR A 111 -6.24 -6.11 17.80
C THR A 111 -5.81 -6.66 16.45
N ASP A 112 -5.70 -8.00 16.36
CA ASP A 112 -5.38 -8.74 15.13
C ASP A 112 -4.17 -8.18 14.37
N LEU A 113 -3.09 -7.89 15.09
CA LEU A 113 -1.86 -7.40 14.46
C LEU A 113 -1.37 -8.37 13.38
N PRO A 114 -0.96 -7.85 12.20
CA PRO A 114 -0.51 -8.69 11.10
C PRO A 114 0.78 -9.42 11.47
N LEU A 115 0.88 -10.67 11.02
CA LEU A 115 2.07 -11.48 11.18
C LEU A 115 3.09 -11.15 10.09
N LEU A 116 4.36 -11.16 10.45
CA LEU A 116 5.46 -11.04 9.50
C LEU A 116 5.50 -12.26 8.57
N SER A 117 5.97 -12.04 7.35
CA SER A 117 6.20 -13.14 6.40
C SER A 117 7.26 -14.11 6.92
N GLU A 118 6.94 -15.38 6.88
CA GLU A 118 7.81 -16.48 7.28
C GLU A 118 7.71 -17.60 6.23
N PRO A 119 8.78 -17.87 5.47
CA PRO A 119 10.10 -17.23 5.46
C PRO A 119 10.05 -15.72 5.13
N ASN A 120 11.09 -14.95 5.53
CA ASN A 120 11.17 -13.54 5.18
C ASN A 120 11.49 -13.34 3.68
N LEU A 121 11.37 -12.10 3.18
CA LEU A 121 11.58 -11.80 1.76
C LEU A 121 12.94 -12.29 1.25
N GLN A 122 14.01 -12.06 2.00
CA GLN A 122 15.35 -12.46 1.57
C GLN A 122 15.48 -13.99 1.42
N GLN A 123 14.93 -14.75 2.34
CA GLN A 123 14.90 -16.22 2.27
C GLN A 123 14.09 -16.68 1.05
N GLN A 124 12.90 -16.11 0.82
CA GLN A 124 12.06 -16.42 -0.33
C GLN A 124 12.72 -16.09 -1.68
N LEU A 125 13.52 -15.02 -1.74
CA LEU A 125 14.26 -14.66 -2.94
C LEU A 125 15.40 -15.64 -3.23
N VAL A 126 16.09 -16.12 -2.19
CA VAL A 126 17.11 -17.18 -2.33
C VAL A 126 16.49 -18.47 -2.84
N GLU A 127 15.29 -18.85 -2.36
CA GLU A 127 14.57 -20.05 -2.82
C GLU A 127 14.29 -20.05 -4.33
N ILE A 128 14.02 -18.87 -4.93
CA ILE A 128 13.80 -18.73 -6.38
C ILE A 128 15.11 -18.46 -7.17
N GLY A 129 16.27 -18.54 -6.51
CA GLY A 129 17.57 -18.32 -7.16
C GLY A 129 17.82 -16.86 -7.56
N TYR A 130 17.12 -15.90 -6.94
CA TYR A 130 17.33 -14.49 -7.26
C TYR A 130 18.72 -14.01 -6.82
N GLN A 131 19.47 -13.46 -7.79
CA GLN A 131 20.75 -12.83 -7.55
C GLN A 131 20.66 -11.36 -8.01
N GLY A 132 20.36 -10.47 -7.04
CA GLY A 132 20.26 -9.05 -7.35
C GLY A 132 21.61 -8.39 -7.56
N LYS A 133 21.68 -7.48 -8.55
CA LYS A 133 22.85 -6.60 -8.74
C LYS A 133 22.88 -5.51 -7.67
N LYS A 134 24.10 -5.09 -7.30
CA LYS A 134 24.27 -3.92 -6.44
C LYS A 134 24.12 -2.64 -7.26
N LEU A 135 23.66 -1.56 -6.61
CA LEU A 135 23.42 -0.28 -7.29
C LEU A 135 24.69 0.29 -7.91
N GLU A 136 25.85 0.05 -7.27
CA GLU A 136 27.14 0.52 -7.75
C GLU A 136 27.56 -0.13 -9.09
N GLU A 137 27.11 -1.38 -9.31
CA GLU A 137 27.37 -2.11 -10.55
C GLU A 137 26.56 -1.56 -11.74
N LEU A 138 25.47 -0.83 -11.46
CA LEU A 138 24.56 -0.33 -12.49
C LEU A 138 25.02 1.00 -13.12
N GLU A 139 25.88 1.76 -12.43
CA GLU A 139 26.35 3.06 -12.92
C GLU A 139 27.20 2.91 -14.20
N GLY A 140 27.92 1.79 -14.32
CA GLY A 140 28.76 1.49 -15.48
C GLY A 140 28.06 0.83 -16.68
N LEU A 141 26.78 0.44 -16.53
CA LEU A 141 26.06 -0.26 -17.60
C LEU A 141 25.60 0.69 -18.72
N SER A 142 25.65 0.19 -19.95
CA SER A 142 25.12 0.87 -21.13
C SER A 142 23.59 1.01 -21.09
N ALA A 143 23.04 1.91 -21.91
CA ALA A 143 21.60 2.07 -22.05
C ALA A 143 20.92 0.78 -22.55
N THR A 144 21.57 0.01 -23.39
CA THR A 144 21.06 -1.26 -23.92
C THR A 144 20.96 -2.33 -22.84
N GLU A 145 21.95 -2.42 -21.94
CA GLU A 145 21.91 -3.35 -20.80
C GLU A 145 20.79 -2.97 -19.80
N LYS A 146 20.58 -1.67 -19.61
CA LYS A 146 19.52 -1.14 -18.73
C LYS A 146 18.11 -1.28 -19.29
N ALA A 147 17.96 -1.43 -20.61
CA ALA A 147 16.65 -1.48 -21.27
C ALA A 147 15.76 -2.63 -20.79
N ASN A 148 16.36 -3.75 -20.40
CA ASN A 148 15.64 -4.92 -19.88
C ASN A 148 15.67 -5.02 -18.35
N MET A 149 15.86 -3.92 -17.66
CA MET A 149 15.90 -3.88 -16.19
C MET A 149 14.67 -3.20 -15.61
N LEU A 150 14.40 -3.51 -14.35
CA LEU A 150 13.32 -2.97 -13.55
C LEU A 150 13.79 -2.75 -12.12
N PHE A 151 13.54 -1.59 -11.55
CA PHE A 151 13.73 -1.33 -10.12
C PHE A 151 12.43 -1.58 -9.34
N ILE A 152 12.47 -2.49 -8.38
CA ILE A 152 11.37 -2.73 -7.45
C ILE A 152 11.57 -1.84 -6.22
N VAL A 153 10.69 -0.86 -6.07
CA VAL A 153 10.63 0.03 -4.90
C VAL A 153 9.91 -0.71 -3.79
N GLN A 154 10.63 -1.06 -2.73
CA GLN A 154 10.06 -1.79 -1.61
C GLN A 154 9.09 -0.92 -0.79
N ASP A 155 8.02 -1.53 -0.30
CA ASP A 155 7.12 -0.98 0.69
C ASP A 155 7.09 -1.87 1.96
N PRO A 156 6.69 -1.34 3.13
CA PRO A 156 6.75 -2.09 4.37
C PRO A 156 5.79 -3.28 4.39
N TYR A 157 4.66 -3.17 3.70
CA TYR A 157 3.59 -4.15 3.79
C TYR A 157 3.88 -5.37 2.93
N THR A 158 4.19 -5.18 1.66
CA THR A 158 4.50 -6.29 0.77
C THR A 158 5.89 -6.86 1.01
N SER A 159 6.85 -6.09 1.54
CA SER A 159 8.19 -6.61 1.83
C SER A 159 8.26 -7.43 3.12
N TYR A 160 7.47 -7.08 4.15
CA TYR A 160 7.61 -7.70 5.48
C TYR A 160 6.41 -8.50 5.93
N TYR A 161 5.20 -8.20 5.44
CA TYR A 161 3.96 -8.88 5.88
C TYR A 161 3.32 -9.73 4.79
N ASP A 162 3.67 -9.51 3.52
CA ASP A 162 3.17 -10.28 2.37
C ASP A 162 4.27 -10.48 1.32
N ALA A 163 5.44 -10.93 1.77
CA ALA A 163 6.68 -11.03 0.98
C ALA A 163 6.55 -11.90 -0.26
N LYS A 164 5.62 -12.86 -0.24
CA LYS A 164 5.31 -13.73 -1.37
C LYS A 164 4.92 -12.92 -2.61
N VAL A 165 4.25 -11.77 -2.45
CA VAL A 165 3.85 -10.93 -3.58
C VAL A 165 5.07 -10.33 -4.28
N VAL A 166 6.05 -9.83 -3.53
CA VAL A 166 7.30 -9.29 -4.10
C VAL A 166 8.12 -10.41 -4.74
N ARG A 167 8.27 -11.56 -4.07
CA ARG A 167 8.93 -12.74 -4.62
C ARG A 167 8.31 -13.16 -5.96
N ASP A 168 6.99 -13.27 -5.99
CA ASP A 168 6.27 -13.71 -7.19
C ASP A 168 6.33 -12.65 -8.31
N PHE A 169 6.41 -11.36 -7.97
CA PHE A 169 6.64 -10.31 -8.95
C PHE A 169 8.06 -10.39 -9.54
N VAL A 170 9.07 -10.66 -8.73
CA VAL A 170 10.43 -10.94 -9.20
C VAL A 170 10.45 -12.14 -10.15
N ALA A 171 9.84 -13.25 -9.76
CA ALA A 171 9.77 -14.43 -10.60
C ALA A 171 9.00 -14.20 -11.92
N LEU A 172 7.91 -13.42 -11.87
CA LEU A 172 7.14 -13.02 -13.05
C LEU A 172 8.02 -12.22 -14.03
N THR A 173 8.71 -11.19 -13.55
CA THR A 173 9.54 -10.34 -14.39
C THR A 173 10.71 -11.10 -15.02
N GLN A 174 11.36 -12.01 -14.26
CA GLN A 174 12.40 -12.88 -14.78
C GLN A 174 11.89 -13.79 -15.90
N LYS A 175 10.69 -14.40 -15.73
CA LYS A 175 10.07 -15.20 -16.78
C LYS A 175 9.71 -14.41 -18.03
N LEU A 176 9.41 -13.12 -17.86
CA LEU A 176 9.16 -12.20 -18.97
C LEU A 176 10.47 -11.67 -19.63
N GLY A 177 11.64 -12.13 -19.19
CA GLY A 177 12.95 -11.72 -19.73
C GLY A 177 13.42 -10.36 -19.23
N VAL A 178 12.82 -9.83 -18.15
CA VAL A 178 13.22 -8.57 -17.53
C VAL A 178 13.98 -8.87 -16.24
N GLU A 179 15.12 -8.19 -16.04
CA GLU A 179 15.95 -8.33 -14.85
C GLU A 179 15.43 -7.42 -13.72
N PRO A 180 14.80 -7.96 -12.67
CA PRO A 180 14.35 -7.16 -11.54
C PRO A 180 15.50 -6.86 -10.59
N ILE A 181 15.55 -5.63 -10.09
CA ILE A 181 16.51 -5.20 -9.07
C ILE A 181 15.72 -4.63 -7.90
N ILE A 182 15.80 -5.30 -6.77
CA ILE A 182 15.12 -4.84 -5.55
C ILE A 182 15.96 -3.73 -4.92
N LEU A 183 15.40 -2.53 -4.85
CA LEU A 183 16.05 -1.40 -4.20
C LEU A 183 16.15 -1.60 -2.68
N PRO A 184 17.15 -1.04 -2.00
CA PRO A 184 17.18 -1.03 -0.54
C PRO A 184 15.91 -0.43 0.04
N PHE A 185 15.35 -1.08 1.06
CA PHE A 185 14.18 -0.58 1.74
C PHE A 185 14.46 0.77 2.40
N LYS A 186 13.54 1.71 2.20
CA LYS A 186 13.48 2.98 2.92
C LYS A 186 12.03 3.26 3.32
N PRO A 187 11.78 3.77 4.53
CA PRO A 187 10.43 4.12 4.97
C PRO A 187 9.75 5.11 4.01
N ASN A 188 8.49 4.86 3.71
CA ASN A 188 7.67 5.77 2.90
C ASN A 188 7.05 6.90 3.75
N GLY A 189 6.72 6.62 5.01
CA GLY A 189 6.11 7.58 5.93
C GLY A 189 4.59 7.70 5.81
N LYS A 190 3.91 6.89 5.01
CA LYS A 190 2.44 6.95 4.85
C LYS A 190 1.71 6.84 6.20
N ALA A 191 2.14 5.94 7.07
CA ALA A 191 1.58 5.78 8.40
C ALA A 191 1.78 7.03 9.28
N MET A 192 2.93 7.70 9.17
CA MET A 192 3.21 8.97 9.86
C MET A 192 2.24 10.07 9.40
N HIS A 193 2.01 10.17 8.07
CA HIS A 193 1.07 11.14 7.50
C HIS A 193 -0.34 10.91 8.02
N ILE A 194 -0.86 9.68 7.92
CA ILE A 194 -2.22 9.32 8.36
C ILE A 194 -2.44 9.64 9.84
N LYS A 195 -1.43 9.46 10.68
CA LYS A 195 -1.48 9.75 12.12
C LYS A 195 -1.12 11.21 12.48
N GLY A 196 -0.91 12.09 11.50
CA GLY A 196 -0.64 13.50 11.72
C GLY A 196 0.74 13.83 12.29
N PHE A 197 1.74 12.95 12.07
CA PHE A 197 3.15 13.26 12.36
C PHE A 197 3.80 13.99 11.17
N LEU A 198 3.24 15.15 10.78
CA LEU A 198 3.60 15.80 9.52
C LEU A 198 5.07 16.22 9.42
N ALA A 199 5.68 16.70 10.53
CA ALA A 199 7.10 17.06 10.53
C ALA A 199 7.99 15.82 10.29
N LEU A 200 7.67 14.69 10.94
CA LEU A 200 8.39 13.42 10.76
C LEU A 200 8.16 12.87 9.36
N PHE A 201 6.92 12.92 8.86
CA PHE A 201 6.59 12.55 7.50
C PHE A 201 7.39 13.35 6.46
N SER A 202 7.41 14.69 6.57
CA SER A 202 8.16 15.54 5.63
C SER A 202 9.65 15.21 5.61
N LYS A 203 10.27 14.94 6.78
CA LYS A 203 11.67 14.51 6.87
C LYS A 203 11.88 13.15 6.17
N THR A 204 11.03 12.17 6.45
CA THR A 204 11.09 10.84 5.84
C THR A 204 10.88 10.91 4.34
N ALA A 205 9.86 11.66 3.90
CA ALA A 205 9.55 11.86 2.49
C ALA A 205 10.70 12.53 1.73
N LYS A 206 11.38 13.52 2.33
CA LYS A 206 12.55 14.18 1.75
C LYS A 206 13.68 13.18 1.51
N THR A 207 14.04 12.39 2.54
CA THR A 207 15.10 11.37 2.41
C THR A 207 14.78 10.33 1.35
N GLN A 208 13.52 9.88 1.27
CA GLN A 208 13.09 8.93 0.27
C GLN A 208 13.06 9.55 -1.13
N ALA A 209 12.61 10.79 -1.27
CA ALA A 209 12.59 11.51 -2.54
C ALA A 209 14.01 11.75 -3.08
N GLU A 210 14.96 12.16 -2.25
CA GLU A 210 16.37 12.31 -2.62
C GLU A 210 16.95 10.99 -3.13
N PHE A 211 16.65 9.87 -2.46
CA PHE A 211 17.06 8.54 -2.90
C PHE A 211 16.44 8.18 -4.25
N LEU A 212 15.11 8.31 -4.41
CA LEU A 212 14.44 7.95 -5.67
C LEU A 212 14.85 8.85 -6.84
N ASN A 213 15.09 10.14 -6.63
CA ASN A 213 15.63 11.04 -7.66
C ASN A 213 17.03 10.62 -8.11
N ARG A 214 17.90 10.16 -7.18
CA ARG A 214 19.21 9.63 -7.53
C ARG A 214 19.11 8.38 -8.39
N ILE A 215 18.23 7.43 -8.00
CA ILE A 215 18.02 6.20 -8.74
C ILE A 215 17.36 6.45 -10.10
N ALA A 216 16.42 7.39 -10.20
CA ALA A 216 15.77 7.74 -11.46
C ALA A 216 16.74 8.21 -12.55
N LYS A 217 17.91 8.78 -12.18
CA LYS A 217 18.97 9.14 -13.14
C LYS A 217 19.56 7.96 -13.87
N LEU A 218 19.39 6.74 -13.40
CA LEU A 218 19.84 5.53 -14.08
C LEU A 218 18.93 5.15 -15.27
N ASN A 219 17.81 5.84 -15.46
CA ASN A 219 16.84 5.63 -16.55
C ASN A 219 16.30 4.19 -16.63
N VAL A 220 16.16 3.52 -15.48
CA VAL A 220 15.48 2.23 -15.33
C VAL A 220 14.12 2.48 -14.66
N PRO A 221 13.03 1.85 -15.14
CA PRO A 221 11.70 2.04 -14.54
C PRO A 221 11.68 1.71 -13.04
N LEU A 222 11.06 2.59 -12.24
CA LEU A 222 10.79 2.37 -10.82
C LEU A 222 9.38 1.84 -10.67
N VAL A 223 9.20 0.68 -10.04
CA VAL A 223 7.89 0.05 -9.86
C VAL A 223 7.65 -0.33 -8.42
N GLY A 224 6.49 0.04 -7.90
CA GLY A 224 5.99 -0.40 -6.59
C GLY A 224 4.80 -1.33 -6.74
N VAL A 225 4.65 -2.26 -5.80
CA VAL A 225 3.60 -3.29 -5.86
C VAL A 225 2.31 -2.81 -5.20
N ASP A 226 2.37 -2.22 -4.00
CA ASP A 226 1.17 -1.74 -3.31
C ASP A 226 0.73 -0.36 -3.84
N PRO A 227 -0.47 -0.24 -4.44
CA PRO A 227 -0.92 1.01 -5.05
C PRO A 227 -1.08 2.15 -4.05
N ALA A 228 -1.42 1.88 -2.78
CA ALA A 228 -1.57 2.93 -1.77
C ALA A 228 -0.23 3.60 -1.46
N ILE A 229 0.86 2.84 -1.48
CA ILE A 229 2.21 3.38 -1.26
C ILE A 229 2.71 4.11 -2.49
N VAL A 230 2.52 3.55 -3.69
CA VAL A 230 2.90 4.22 -4.95
C VAL A 230 2.20 5.58 -5.09
N LEU A 231 0.90 5.61 -4.82
CA LEU A 231 0.12 6.85 -4.91
C LEU A 231 0.57 7.91 -3.89
N SER A 232 1.12 7.51 -2.74
CA SER A 232 1.64 8.49 -1.78
C SER A 232 2.83 9.27 -2.32
N TYR A 233 3.67 8.68 -3.16
CA TYR A 233 4.76 9.40 -3.85
C TYR A 233 4.25 10.47 -4.83
N ARG A 234 3.04 10.27 -5.40
CA ARG A 234 2.44 11.18 -6.38
C ARG A 234 1.65 12.30 -5.76
N ASP A 235 1.08 12.08 -4.57
CA ASP A 235 0.13 12.97 -3.91
C ASP A 235 0.71 13.57 -2.61
N GLU A 236 0.78 12.81 -1.52
CA GLU A 236 1.21 13.32 -0.23
C GLU A 236 2.65 13.86 -0.23
N TYR A 237 3.54 13.26 -1.03
CA TYR A 237 4.91 13.79 -1.19
C TYR A 237 4.92 15.12 -1.91
N LYS A 238 4.08 15.30 -2.94
CA LYS A 238 3.95 16.57 -3.64
C LYS A 238 3.39 17.66 -2.73
N GLU A 239 2.40 17.31 -1.90
CA GLU A 239 1.85 18.24 -0.91
C GLU A 239 2.89 18.64 0.15
N ALA A 240 3.69 17.69 0.65
CA ALA A 240 4.64 17.92 1.73
C ALA A 240 5.94 18.60 1.30
N LEU A 241 6.42 18.36 0.10
CA LEU A 241 7.75 18.76 -0.39
C LEU A 241 7.72 19.81 -1.50
N GLY A 242 6.58 20.01 -2.17
CA GLY A 242 6.49 20.88 -3.34
C GLY A 242 7.54 20.51 -4.40
N ASP A 243 8.26 21.51 -4.90
CA ASP A 243 9.32 21.33 -5.91
C ASP A 243 10.51 20.50 -5.41
N SER A 244 10.74 20.48 -4.09
CA SER A 244 11.80 19.67 -3.47
C SER A 244 11.56 18.17 -3.58
N ARG A 245 10.38 17.72 -4.01
CA ARG A 245 10.09 16.32 -4.32
C ARG A 245 10.95 15.81 -5.48
N GLY A 246 11.22 16.66 -6.47
CA GLY A 246 11.88 16.28 -7.73
C GLY A 246 10.96 15.48 -8.66
N ASP A 247 11.55 14.96 -9.75
CA ASP A 247 10.81 14.44 -10.90
C ASP A 247 10.74 12.90 -10.98
N PHE A 248 11.20 12.19 -9.96
CA PHE A 248 11.10 10.73 -9.96
C PHE A 248 9.65 10.26 -10.15
N HIS A 249 9.48 9.18 -10.89
CA HIS A 249 8.17 8.58 -11.11
C HIS A 249 8.20 7.10 -10.74
N VAL A 250 7.35 6.70 -9.79
CA VAL A 250 7.15 5.28 -9.44
C VAL A 250 5.86 4.82 -10.09
N LEU A 251 5.96 3.80 -10.95
CA LEU A 251 4.84 3.13 -11.59
C LEU A 251 4.25 2.08 -10.64
N THR A 252 2.97 1.80 -10.78
CA THR A 252 2.37 0.58 -10.26
C THR A 252 2.70 -0.60 -11.18
N ALA A 253 2.52 -1.83 -10.69
CA ALA A 253 2.80 -3.02 -11.48
C ALA A 253 1.99 -3.07 -12.79
N HIS A 254 0.71 -2.65 -12.76
CA HIS A 254 -0.11 -2.66 -13.98
C HIS A 254 0.32 -1.58 -14.98
N GLU A 255 0.64 -0.37 -14.54
CA GLU A 255 1.16 0.67 -15.45
C GLU A 255 2.43 0.20 -16.16
N TRP A 256 3.34 -0.41 -15.41
CA TRP A 256 4.58 -0.94 -15.99
C TRP A 256 4.29 -2.07 -16.99
N LEU A 257 3.45 -3.06 -16.62
CA LEU A 257 3.09 -4.15 -17.52
C LEU A 257 2.40 -3.65 -18.80
N THR A 258 1.47 -2.70 -18.69
CA THR A 258 0.80 -2.09 -19.84
C THR A 258 1.80 -1.42 -20.76
N ASN A 259 2.71 -0.60 -20.22
CA ASN A 259 3.74 0.08 -21.00
C ASN A 259 4.67 -0.92 -21.75
N GLN A 260 5.02 -2.04 -21.10
CA GLN A 260 5.85 -3.08 -21.71
C GLN A 260 5.11 -3.86 -22.82
N LEU A 261 3.81 -4.08 -22.66
CA LEU A 261 2.98 -4.72 -23.67
C LEU A 261 2.74 -3.80 -24.87
N ASP A 262 2.47 -2.51 -24.64
CA ASP A 262 2.25 -1.51 -25.68
C ASP A 262 3.51 -1.23 -26.51
N SER A 263 4.69 -1.25 -25.88
CA SER A 263 5.98 -1.12 -26.57
C SER A 263 6.44 -2.39 -27.30
N ASN A 264 5.64 -3.44 -27.32
CA ASN A 264 5.95 -4.76 -27.86
C ASN A 264 7.14 -5.49 -27.20
N THR A 265 7.70 -4.96 -26.13
CA THR A 265 8.87 -5.52 -25.45
C THR A 265 8.59 -6.92 -24.89
N LEU A 266 7.39 -7.13 -24.34
CA LEU A 266 6.97 -8.41 -23.77
C LEU A 266 6.09 -9.26 -24.71
N GLN A 267 5.68 -8.75 -25.87
CA GLN A 267 4.73 -9.47 -26.74
C GLN A 267 5.25 -10.82 -27.22
N SER A 268 6.52 -10.96 -27.51
CA SER A 268 7.10 -12.24 -27.94
C SER A 268 7.12 -13.27 -26.81
N ALA A 269 7.44 -12.83 -25.58
CA ALA A 269 7.40 -13.69 -24.40
C ALA A 269 5.96 -14.15 -24.10
N VAL A 270 5.01 -13.20 -24.13
CA VAL A 270 3.58 -13.47 -23.83
C VAL A 270 2.94 -14.34 -24.91
N LYS A 271 3.20 -14.11 -26.21
CA LYS A 271 2.66 -14.94 -27.32
C LYS A 271 3.12 -16.40 -27.28
N ASN A 272 4.34 -16.65 -26.80
CA ASN A 272 4.83 -18.02 -26.64
C ASN A 272 4.14 -18.75 -25.47
N ILE A 273 3.64 -18.02 -24.52
CA ILE A 273 3.02 -18.50 -23.29
C ILE A 273 1.48 -18.62 -23.42
N ALA A 274 0.84 -17.69 -24.13
CA ALA A 274 -0.61 -17.68 -24.37
C ALA A 274 -1.13 -18.89 -25.18
N LYS A 275 -0.28 -19.86 -25.51
CA LYS A 275 -0.63 -21.15 -26.14
C LYS A 275 -1.13 -22.20 -25.15
N SER A 276 -1.23 -21.88 -23.86
CA SER A 276 -1.88 -22.79 -22.88
C SER A 276 -3.37 -22.85 -23.16
N ASP A 277 -3.89 -24.07 -23.38
CA ASP A 277 -5.32 -24.30 -23.56
C ASP A 277 -6.17 -24.10 -22.30
N ARG A 278 -5.55 -23.66 -21.21
CA ARG A 278 -6.20 -23.43 -19.92
C ARG A 278 -6.54 -21.97 -19.73
N THR A 279 -7.81 -21.62 -19.94
CA THR A 279 -8.36 -20.31 -19.62
C THR A 279 -9.02 -20.36 -18.25
N PHE A 280 -8.62 -19.48 -17.34
CA PHE A 280 -9.25 -19.31 -16.05
C PHE A 280 -10.09 -18.03 -16.04
N GLU A 281 -11.14 -18.04 -15.25
CA GLU A 281 -11.94 -16.86 -14.96
C GLU A 281 -11.48 -16.28 -13.62
N TRP A 282 -10.97 -15.03 -13.66
CA TRP A 282 -10.46 -14.31 -12.51
C TRP A 282 -11.38 -13.16 -12.13
N TYR A 283 -11.40 -12.80 -10.85
CA TYR A 283 -12.21 -11.72 -10.30
C TYR A 283 -11.31 -10.71 -9.59
N LEU A 284 -11.23 -9.49 -10.10
CA LEU A 284 -10.40 -8.42 -9.54
C LEU A 284 -11.21 -7.55 -8.59
N PHE A 285 -10.70 -7.39 -7.40
CA PHE A 285 -11.16 -6.46 -6.36
C PHE A 285 -10.12 -5.34 -6.22
N PRO A 286 -10.25 -4.22 -6.94
CA PRO A 286 -9.24 -3.18 -6.94
C PRO A 286 -9.22 -2.42 -5.61
N HIS A 287 -8.03 -1.94 -5.23
CA HIS A 287 -7.86 -1.13 -4.03
C HIS A 287 -8.61 0.21 -4.17
N CYS A 288 -9.24 0.69 -3.08
CA CYS A 288 -10.07 1.89 -3.12
C CYS A 288 -9.31 3.16 -3.57
N ALA A 289 -8.05 3.35 -3.13
CA ALA A 289 -7.24 4.46 -3.59
C ALA A 289 -6.85 4.32 -5.07
N GLU A 290 -6.55 3.11 -5.55
CA GLU A 290 -6.30 2.82 -6.96
C GLU A 290 -7.51 3.19 -7.81
N SER A 291 -8.70 2.71 -7.45
CA SER A 291 -9.95 3.05 -8.15
C SER A 291 -10.26 4.56 -8.15
N THR A 292 -9.80 5.27 -7.11
CA THR A 292 -10.03 6.71 -6.94
C THR A 292 -9.10 7.56 -7.81
N PHE A 293 -7.81 7.25 -7.78
CA PHE A 293 -6.77 8.05 -8.45
C PHE A 293 -6.37 7.53 -9.83
N MET A 294 -6.65 6.26 -10.09
CA MET A 294 -6.31 5.56 -11.32
C MET A 294 -7.55 4.84 -11.88
N PRO A 295 -8.57 5.59 -12.33
CA PRO A 295 -9.87 5.01 -12.74
C PRO A 295 -9.76 4.05 -13.94
N ASN A 296 -8.67 4.11 -14.69
CA ASN A 296 -8.39 3.20 -15.81
C ASN A 296 -7.71 1.90 -15.38
N SER A 297 -7.14 1.83 -14.19
CA SER A 297 -6.41 0.65 -13.68
C SER A 297 -7.19 -0.67 -13.84
N PRO A 298 -8.52 -0.74 -13.57
CA PRO A 298 -9.27 -1.98 -13.81
C PRO A 298 -9.26 -2.44 -15.27
N LYS A 299 -9.34 -1.50 -16.22
CA LYS A 299 -9.30 -1.79 -17.66
C LYS A 299 -7.90 -2.21 -18.11
N GLU A 300 -6.88 -1.58 -17.54
CA GLU A 300 -5.47 -1.93 -17.80
C GLU A 300 -5.18 -3.34 -17.29
N TRP A 301 -5.65 -3.73 -16.12
CA TRP A 301 -5.57 -5.10 -15.64
C TRP A 301 -6.31 -6.08 -16.55
N GLN A 302 -7.53 -5.74 -17.03
CA GLN A 302 -8.27 -6.57 -17.99
C GLN A 302 -7.48 -6.75 -19.29
N TYR A 303 -6.90 -5.67 -19.81
CA TYR A 303 -6.03 -5.71 -20.99
C TYR A 303 -4.83 -6.64 -20.78
N ILE A 304 -4.13 -6.49 -19.65
CA ILE A 304 -2.99 -7.35 -19.32
C ILE A 304 -3.41 -8.81 -19.31
N PHE A 305 -4.46 -9.17 -18.55
CA PHE A 305 -4.93 -10.56 -18.46
C PHE A 305 -5.34 -11.14 -19.84
N ALA A 306 -5.98 -10.33 -20.67
CA ALA A 306 -6.34 -10.73 -22.04
C ALA A 306 -5.10 -11.05 -22.89
N GLN A 307 -3.99 -10.31 -22.75
CA GLN A 307 -2.73 -10.63 -23.44
C GLN A 307 -2.16 -12.00 -22.98
N PHE A 308 -2.42 -12.40 -21.75
CA PHE A 308 -2.04 -13.73 -21.22
C PHE A 308 -3.10 -14.81 -21.47
N GLY A 309 -4.09 -14.56 -22.35
CA GLY A 309 -5.14 -15.52 -22.69
C GLY A 309 -6.14 -15.79 -21.55
N GLN A 310 -6.27 -14.88 -20.59
CA GLN A 310 -7.11 -15.03 -19.41
C GLN A 310 -8.27 -14.04 -19.38
N THR A 311 -9.38 -14.43 -18.75
CA THR A 311 -10.54 -13.56 -18.53
C THR A 311 -10.48 -12.95 -17.14
N LEU A 312 -10.58 -11.62 -17.04
CA LEU A 312 -10.61 -10.87 -15.78
C LEU A 312 -11.90 -10.08 -15.63
N ASN A 313 -12.72 -10.46 -14.67
CA ASN A 313 -13.92 -9.74 -14.27
C ASN A 313 -13.58 -8.74 -13.16
N VAL A 314 -13.98 -7.49 -13.33
CA VAL A 314 -13.73 -6.45 -12.33
C VAL A 314 -14.93 -6.28 -11.43
N GLU A 315 -14.76 -6.51 -10.14
CA GLU A 315 -15.78 -6.27 -9.14
C GLU A 315 -15.82 -4.80 -8.71
N LYS A 316 -17.00 -4.21 -8.77
CA LYS A 316 -17.21 -2.87 -8.23
C LYS A 316 -17.34 -2.96 -6.71
N VAL A 317 -16.30 -2.62 -6.01
CA VAL A 317 -16.22 -2.62 -4.55
C VAL A 317 -15.84 -1.25 -4.02
N GLY A 318 -16.30 -0.94 -2.81
CA GLY A 318 -15.84 0.21 -2.04
C GLY A 318 -14.64 -0.13 -1.15
N CYS A 319 -14.54 0.53 0.00
CA CYS A 319 -13.52 0.22 0.99
C CYS A 319 -13.70 -1.19 1.56
N CYS A 320 -12.61 -1.90 1.82
CA CYS A 320 -12.62 -3.19 2.51
C CYS A 320 -12.77 -3.07 4.04
N GLY A 321 -12.81 -1.84 4.58
CA GLY A 321 -12.92 -1.60 6.03
C GLY A 321 -11.59 -1.63 6.79
N MET A 322 -10.47 -2.06 6.19
CA MET A 322 -9.16 -2.05 6.86
C MET A 322 -8.58 -0.64 6.98
N ALA A 323 -8.60 0.14 5.89
CA ALA A 323 -8.18 1.54 5.83
C ALA A 323 -6.88 1.82 6.62
N GLY A 324 -5.79 1.21 6.20
CA GLY A 324 -4.51 1.23 6.93
C GLY A 324 -4.60 0.46 8.24
N VAL A 325 -4.58 1.14 9.37
CA VAL A 325 -4.68 0.52 10.70
C VAL A 325 -6.07 0.66 11.35
N PHE A 326 -7.02 1.33 10.68
CA PHE A 326 -8.37 1.56 11.21
C PHE A 326 -9.05 0.25 11.62
N GLY A 327 -8.99 -0.78 10.77
CA GLY A 327 -9.53 -2.09 11.04
C GLY A 327 -8.80 -2.86 12.15
N HIS A 328 -7.63 -2.43 12.59
CA HIS A 328 -6.89 -3.01 13.72
C HIS A 328 -7.17 -2.30 15.05
N GLU A 329 -7.89 -1.17 15.04
CA GLU A 329 -8.26 -0.48 16.27
C GLU A 329 -9.53 -1.11 16.88
N VAL A 330 -9.47 -1.49 18.15
CA VAL A 330 -10.58 -2.17 18.88
C VAL A 330 -11.89 -1.39 18.75
N GLN A 331 -11.83 -0.07 18.92
CA GLN A 331 -13.00 0.82 18.84
C GLN A 331 -13.68 0.84 17.46
N ASN A 332 -12.96 0.46 16.40
CA ASN A 332 -13.45 0.52 15.03
C ASN A 332 -13.88 -0.85 14.47
N GLN A 333 -13.82 -1.92 15.27
CA GLN A 333 -14.06 -3.29 14.79
C GLN A 333 -15.42 -3.47 14.15
N THR A 334 -16.50 -3.01 14.81
CA THR A 334 -17.86 -3.11 14.29
C THR A 334 -17.99 -2.36 12.98
N MET A 335 -17.57 -1.09 12.94
CA MET A 335 -17.65 -0.28 11.72
C MET A 335 -16.80 -0.88 10.58
N SER A 336 -15.59 -1.40 10.88
CA SER A 336 -14.73 -2.07 9.91
C SER A 336 -15.41 -3.29 9.30
N LYS A 337 -16.10 -4.09 10.13
CA LYS A 337 -16.86 -5.27 9.70
C LYS A 337 -18.07 -4.89 8.86
N ASP A 338 -18.85 -3.90 9.29
CA ASP A 338 -20.03 -3.43 8.56
C ASP A 338 -19.67 -2.90 7.16
N ILE A 339 -18.57 -2.13 7.07
CA ILE A 339 -18.04 -1.65 5.77
C ILE A 339 -17.65 -2.84 4.89
N TYR A 340 -16.97 -3.84 5.45
CA TYR A 340 -16.59 -5.04 4.72
C TYR A 340 -17.82 -5.79 4.19
N ASP A 341 -18.80 -6.05 5.03
CA ASP A 341 -20.01 -6.83 4.70
C ASP A 341 -20.87 -6.15 3.63
N VAL A 342 -20.98 -4.82 3.68
CA VAL A 342 -21.76 -4.07 2.68
C VAL A 342 -21.11 -4.12 1.29
N SER A 343 -19.79 -4.20 1.21
CA SER A 343 -19.04 -4.10 -0.04
C SER A 343 -18.40 -5.44 -0.45
N TRP A 344 -17.34 -5.84 0.24
CA TRP A 344 -16.48 -6.97 -0.15
C TRP A 344 -17.12 -8.32 0.14
N GLY A 345 -17.71 -8.52 1.33
CA GLY A 345 -18.27 -9.79 1.74
C GLY A 345 -19.34 -10.28 0.77
N LYS A 346 -20.26 -9.42 0.38
CA LYS A 346 -21.31 -9.76 -0.61
C LYS A 346 -20.77 -10.16 -1.97
N LYS A 347 -19.66 -9.54 -2.40
CA LYS A 347 -19.07 -9.76 -3.71
C LYS A 347 -18.19 -11.00 -3.79
N LEU A 348 -17.66 -11.45 -2.66
CA LEU A 348 -16.89 -12.68 -2.54
C LEU A 348 -17.78 -13.94 -2.45
N GLN A 349 -19.04 -13.79 -2.00
CA GLN A 349 -19.96 -14.91 -1.90
C GLN A 349 -20.11 -15.67 -3.23
N GLY A 350 -19.96 -16.99 -3.17
CA GLY A 350 -20.09 -17.87 -4.31
C GLY A 350 -18.91 -17.89 -5.28
N LYS A 351 -17.84 -17.13 -5.00
CA LYS A 351 -16.61 -17.16 -5.80
C LYS A 351 -15.53 -18.03 -5.15
N ASP A 352 -14.75 -18.73 -5.95
CA ASP A 352 -13.56 -19.41 -5.46
C ASP A 352 -12.49 -18.37 -5.07
N PRO A 353 -12.05 -18.32 -3.79
CA PRO A 353 -11.01 -17.38 -3.35
C PRO A 353 -9.69 -17.53 -4.12
N ASN A 354 -9.39 -18.72 -4.66
CA ASN A 354 -8.17 -18.95 -5.45
C ASN A 354 -8.16 -18.16 -6.76
N HIS A 355 -9.32 -17.80 -7.28
CA HIS A 355 -9.50 -17.00 -8.48
C HIS A 355 -9.88 -15.54 -8.18
N CYS A 356 -9.94 -15.14 -6.91
CA CYS A 356 -10.18 -13.77 -6.49
C CYS A 356 -8.86 -13.04 -6.23
N LEU A 357 -8.74 -11.85 -6.82
CA LEU A 357 -7.52 -11.05 -6.82
C LEU A 357 -7.77 -9.71 -6.13
N ALA A 358 -6.80 -9.24 -5.34
CA ALA A 358 -6.86 -7.91 -4.75
C ALA A 358 -5.50 -7.19 -4.85
N THR A 359 -5.50 -5.95 -5.35
CA THR A 359 -4.27 -5.18 -5.58
C THR A 359 -3.65 -4.65 -4.29
N GLY A 360 -4.46 -4.25 -3.30
CA GLY A 360 -3.96 -3.67 -2.04
C GLY A 360 -3.69 -4.72 -0.96
N TYR A 361 -2.58 -4.57 -0.24
CA TYR A 361 -2.27 -5.39 0.93
C TYR A 361 -3.36 -5.34 2.01
N SER A 362 -3.86 -4.15 2.34
CA SER A 362 -4.90 -3.96 3.34
C SER A 362 -6.17 -4.75 3.01
N CYS A 363 -6.52 -4.85 1.72
CA CYS A 363 -7.67 -5.61 1.25
C CYS A 363 -7.46 -7.13 1.43
N ARG A 364 -6.29 -7.65 1.03
CA ARG A 364 -5.94 -9.07 1.22
C ARG A 364 -5.91 -9.45 2.70
N SER A 365 -5.35 -8.57 3.53
CA SER A 365 -5.33 -8.75 4.99
C SER A 365 -6.75 -8.81 5.59
N GLN A 366 -7.66 -7.96 5.13
CA GLN A 366 -9.04 -7.92 5.61
C GLN A 366 -9.82 -9.17 5.22
N VAL A 367 -9.69 -9.63 3.97
CA VAL A 367 -10.32 -10.89 3.52
C VAL A 367 -9.78 -12.08 4.32
N LYS A 368 -8.46 -12.16 4.50
CA LYS A 368 -7.84 -13.21 5.34
C LYS A 368 -8.42 -13.21 6.76
N ARG A 369 -8.71 -12.04 7.30
CA ARG A 369 -9.28 -11.89 8.65
C ARG A 369 -10.71 -12.41 8.74
N TYR A 370 -11.59 -12.03 7.83
CA TYR A 370 -13.01 -12.35 7.92
C TYR A 370 -13.38 -13.65 7.22
N GLU A 371 -12.82 -13.94 6.05
CA GLU A 371 -13.15 -15.14 5.27
C GLU A 371 -12.17 -16.31 5.50
N LYS A 372 -11.05 -16.07 6.24
CA LYS A 372 -9.95 -17.04 6.39
C LYS A 372 -9.35 -17.49 5.04
N ALA A 373 -9.60 -16.72 3.99
CA ALA A 373 -9.11 -16.95 2.63
C ALA A 373 -7.94 -16.02 2.31
N ILE A 374 -6.99 -16.49 1.51
CA ILE A 374 -5.82 -15.73 1.07
C ILE A 374 -6.03 -15.38 -0.40
N LEU A 375 -6.38 -14.13 -0.68
CA LEU A 375 -6.47 -13.64 -2.04
C LEU A 375 -5.07 -13.40 -2.61
N LYS A 376 -4.93 -13.63 -3.91
CA LYS A 376 -3.69 -13.34 -4.65
C LYS A 376 -3.66 -11.87 -5.09
N HIS A 377 -2.45 -11.34 -5.27
CA HIS A 377 -2.25 -10.13 -6.07
C HIS A 377 -2.31 -10.51 -7.57
N PRO A 378 -2.77 -9.63 -8.49
CA PRO A 378 -2.79 -9.94 -9.92
C PRO A 378 -1.47 -10.48 -10.50
N VAL A 379 -0.33 -9.96 -10.08
CA VAL A 379 0.99 -10.45 -10.53
C VAL A 379 1.24 -11.91 -10.15
N GLN A 380 0.66 -12.39 -9.06
CA GLN A 380 0.76 -13.79 -8.62
C GLN A 380 -0.08 -14.72 -9.52
N ALA A 381 -1.26 -14.26 -9.92
CA ALA A 381 -2.10 -14.99 -10.86
C ALA A 381 -1.44 -15.09 -12.24
N LEU A 382 -0.84 -14.00 -12.73
CA LEU A 382 -0.07 -14.01 -13.98
C LEU A 382 1.12 -14.97 -13.92
N LEU A 383 1.85 -15.00 -12.81
CA LEU A 383 2.94 -15.98 -12.62
C LEU A 383 2.41 -17.41 -12.62
N GLU A 384 1.26 -17.66 -12.01
CA GLU A 384 0.62 -18.98 -12.01
C GLU A 384 0.24 -19.43 -13.43
N VAL A 385 -0.33 -18.52 -14.22
CA VAL A 385 -0.63 -18.76 -15.65
C VAL A 385 0.63 -19.14 -16.44
N LEU A 386 1.78 -18.51 -16.13
CA LEU A 386 3.06 -18.82 -16.79
C LEU A 386 3.69 -20.14 -16.32
N ASN A 387 3.25 -20.70 -15.21
CA ASN A 387 3.76 -21.95 -14.66
C ASN A 387 2.96 -23.18 -15.10
N ASN A 388 1.72 -22.97 -15.61
CA ASN A 388 0.81 -24.01 -16.07
C ASN A 388 0.87 -24.20 -17.59
#